data_77f91cc9ef453e277cd883139f54a55b
#
_entry.id   77f91cc9ef453e277cd883139f54a55b
#
_cell.length_a   1.000
_cell.length_b   1.000
_cell.length_c   1.000
_cell.angle_alpha   90.00
_cell.angle_beta   90.00
_cell.angle_gamma   90.00
#
_symmetry.space_group_name_H-M   'P 1'
#
loop_
_entity.id
_entity.type
_entity.pdbx_description
1 polymer ?
#
loop_
_entity_poly.entity_id
_entity_poly.type
_entity_poly.pdbx_seq_one_letter_code
_entity_poly.pdbx_strand_id
1 'polypeptide(L)'
;MSDVDHARRARSILGRSRWWQLVAAAVMMALASPYQYVWSSIEGPLASMLDASLASLGIVFTAYVVLMTVTQFPAGWYRDRYGPGRLAALAGLLAGGGYVGVALSTELWQLFISYAVGSVGVGIVYTVSVNTAIKWFPDRPGLTTGIGTMAFGGGAALFIPFVRAYDAPEQLPTVLLVLGILIGVGILIGSFVLRDPPDRWHRGEERTDGGSEGQRAKQYHWREMIRTWQFWVLYFMFVSVSAAGLMITARIVLFTEHLAFTALVATVAATVLPIASGLGRLLVGWVSDRMAREHVMAVSFLTCGLGTLAIVGFGLIGLTIGYLIAVVIAVFFWSSQFSLFPSLVAEYYGISMSSANYALVYSGKLWGGVFGGAVVGWLVISIGWEATFVVGGGLAVLAGLAGLLLRPPTVD
;
A
#
# COMPACT_ATOMS: atom_id res chain seq x y z
N MET A 1 -1.46 2.47 32.07
CA MET A 1 -2.84 1.93 32.19
C MET A 1 -2.89 0.54 31.61
N SER A 2 -3.64 -0.40 32.22
CA SER A 2 -3.78 -1.75 31.67
C SER A 2 -4.74 -1.78 30.46
N ASP A 3 -4.66 -2.82 29.62
CA ASP A 3 -5.59 -3.04 28.48
C ASP A 3 -7.07 -3.07 28.96
N VAL A 4 -7.30 -3.59 30.18
CA VAL A 4 -8.62 -3.63 30.81
C VAL A 4 -9.18 -2.23 31.12
N ASP A 5 -8.31 -1.30 31.50
CA ASP A 5 -8.73 0.09 31.82
C ASP A 5 -9.08 0.85 30.53
N HIS A 6 -8.30 0.69 29.45
CA HIS A 6 -8.62 1.27 28.15
C HIS A 6 -9.92 0.70 27.57
N ALA A 7 -10.15 -0.60 27.71
CA ALA A 7 -11.38 -1.24 27.23
C ALA A 7 -12.64 -0.75 27.97
N ARG A 8 -12.58 -0.60 29.31
CA ARG A 8 -13.70 -0.09 30.13
C ARG A 8 -14.01 1.37 29.79
N ARG A 9 -12.97 2.21 29.70
CA ARG A 9 -13.10 3.63 29.35
C ARG A 9 -13.65 3.83 27.95
N ALA A 10 -13.22 3.03 26.97
CA ALA A 10 -13.77 3.06 25.62
C ALA A 10 -15.27 2.72 25.61
N ARG A 11 -15.69 1.71 26.36
CA ARG A 11 -17.11 1.33 26.47
C ARG A 11 -17.97 2.43 27.07
N SER A 12 -17.47 3.17 28.08
CA SER A 12 -18.20 4.30 28.67
C SER A 12 -18.40 5.48 27.71
N ILE A 13 -17.46 5.67 26.76
CA ILE A 13 -17.49 6.77 25.77
C ILE A 13 -18.29 6.39 24.52
N LEU A 14 -18.08 5.18 23.99
CA LEU A 14 -18.64 4.73 22.73
C LEU A 14 -19.98 3.98 22.89
N GLY A 15 -20.33 3.53 24.10
CA GLY A 15 -21.39 2.57 24.31
C GLY A 15 -21.09 1.16 23.77
N ARG A 16 -19.91 0.97 23.17
CA ARG A 16 -19.45 -0.27 22.54
C ARG A 16 -17.93 -0.44 22.67
N SER A 17 -17.40 -1.60 22.25
CA SER A 17 -15.96 -1.89 22.30
C SER A 17 -15.18 -0.99 21.34
N ARG A 18 -13.95 -0.56 21.72
CA ARG A 18 -13.01 0.16 20.84
C ARG A 18 -12.62 -0.63 19.58
N TRP A 19 -12.75 -1.95 19.61
CA TRP A 19 -12.49 -2.82 18.45
C TRP A 19 -13.37 -2.50 17.25
N TRP A 20 -14.58 -1.94 17.46
CA TRP A 20 -15.43 -1.50 16.35
C TRP A 20 -14.83 -0.36 15.54
N GLN A 21 -13.98 0.49 16.16
CA GLN A 21 -13.24 1.51 15.43
C GLN A 21 -12.19 0.87 14.51
N LEU A 22 -11.48 -0.16 15.01
CA LEU A 22 -10.50 -0.89 14.22
C LEU A 22 -11.17 -1.72 13.09
N VAL A 23 -12.30 -2.37 13.38
CA VAL A 23 -13.06 -3.12 12.36
C VAL A 23 -13.55 -2.19 11.27
N ALA A 24 -14.15 -1.03 11.61
CA ALA A 24 -14.60 -0.08 10.62
C ALA A 24 -13.42 0.44 9.76
N ALA A 25 -12.30 0.79 10.39
CA ALA A 25 -11.08 1.20 9.70
C ALA A 25 -10.57 0.11 8.74
N ALA A 26 -10.51 -1.15 9.20
CA ALA A 26 -10.07 -2.28 8.38
C ALA A 26 -11.02 -2.55 7.20
N VAL A 27 -12.33 -2.49 7.42
CA VAL A 27 -13.33 -2.66 6.34
C VAL A 27 -13.19 -1.55 5.30
N MET A 28 -13.06 -0.29 5.71
CA MET A 28 -12.86 0.82 4.78
C MET A 28 -11.56 0.66 3.98
N MET A 29 -10.49 0.21 4.62
CA MET A 29 -9.21 -0.08 3.96
C MET A 29 -9.34 -1.23 2.95
N ALA A 30 -10.07 -2.30 3.31
CA ALA A 30 -10.33 -3.42 2.41
C ALA A 30 -11.15 -2.98 1.19
N LEU A 31 -12.17 -2.13 1.39
CA LEU A 31 -12.98 -1.57 0.30
C LEU A 31 -12.22 -0.60 -0.60
N ALA A 32 -11.18 0.07 -0.10
CA ALA A 32 -10.33 0.94 -0.91
C ALA A 32 -9.25 0.17 -1.71
N SER A 33 -8.94 -1.08 -1.30
CA SER A 33 -7.87 -1.89 -1.89
C SER A 33 -8.06 -2.25 -3.38
N PRO A 34 -9.28 -2.36 -3.95
CA PRO A 34 -9.48 -2.62 -5.36
C PRO A 34 -8.78 -1.63 -6.29
N TYR A 35 -8.65 -0.37 -5.91
CA TYR A 35 -7.90 0.63 -6.69
C TYR A 35 -6.46 0.22 -7.00
N GLN A 36 -5.81 -0.49 -6.10
CA GLN A 36 -4.45 -0.94 -6.33
C GLN A 36 -4.37 -2.33 -6.96
N TYR A 37 -5.15 -3.29 -6.45
CA TYR A 37 -4.94 -4.70 -6.75
C TYR A 37 -5.90 -5.26 -7.80
N VAL A 38 -7.08 -4.66 -8.01
CA VAL A 38 -7.98 -5.07 -9.11
C VAL A 38 -7.53 -4.50 -10.45
N TRP A 39 -6.68 -3.45 -10.44
CA TRP A 39 -6.20 -2.81 -11.66
C TRP A 39 -5.68 -3.79 -12.71
N SER A 40 -4.81 -4.72 -12.32
CA SER A 40 -4.25 -5.72 -13.23
C SER A 40 -5.29 -6.62 -13.89
N SER A 41 -6.46 -6.77 -13.26
CA SER A 41 -7.56 -7.59 -13.78
C SER A 41 -8.45 -6.84 -14.76
N ILE A 42 -8.49 -5.50 -14.69
CA ILE A 42 -9.37 -4.68 -15.53
C ILE A 42 -8.62 -3.93 -16.63
N GLU A 43 -7.30 -3.83 -16.55
CA GLU A 43 -6.49 -3.05 -17.50
C GLU A 43 -6.61 -3.56 -18.94
N GLY A 44 -6.51 -4.88 -19.14
CA GLY A 44 -6.64 -5.48 -20.46
C GLY A 44 -8.04 -5.28 -21.09
N PRO A 45 -9.12 -5.63 -20.38
CA PRO A 45 -10.48 -5.33 -20.81
C PRO A 45 -10.73 -3.85 -21.09
N LEU A 46 -10.26 -2.93 -20.24
CA LEU A 46 -10.37 -1.49 -20.48
C LEU A 46 -9.58 -1.03 -21.72
N ALA A 47 -8.39 -1.61 -21.95
CA ALA A 47 -7.62 -1.35 -23.17
C ALA A 47 -8.42 -1.66 -24.42
N SER A 48 -9.09 -2.82 -24.44
CA SER A 48 -9.92 -3.25 -25.56
C SER A 48 -11.18 -2.40 -25.74
N MET A 49 -11.84 -2.02 -24.63
CA MET A 49 -13.09 -1.22 -24.66
C MET A 49 -12.87 0.21 -25.13
N LEU A 50 -11.72 0.82 -24.76
CA LEU A 50 -11.43 2.23 -25.00
C LEU A 50 -10.42 2.45 -26.14
N ASP A 51 -10.02 1.39 -26.84
CA ASP A 51 -8.97 1.42 -27.86
C ASP A 51 -7.69 2.13 -27.37
N ALA A 52 -7.30 1.83 -26.12
CA ALA A 52 -6.25 2.51 -25.42
C ALA A 52 -4.96 1.67 -25.34
N SER A 53 -3.81 2.33 -25.50
CA SER A 53 -2.52 1.66 -25.34
C SER A 53 -2.22 1.33 -23.88
N LEU A 54 -1.41 0.29 -23.63
CA LEU A 54 -0.91 -0.05 -22.28
C LEU A 54 -0.10 1.12 -21.65
N ALA A 55 0.58 1.92 -22.48
CA ALA A 55 1.30 3.10 -22.01
C ALA A 55 0.32 4.17 -21.45
N SER A 56 -0.78 4.42 -22.16
CA SER A 56 -1.81 5.36 -21.72
C SER A 56 -2.49 4.91 -20.43
N LEU A 57 -2.82 3.63 -20.31
CA LEU A 57 -3.38 3.05 -19.10
C LEU A 57 -2.36 3.03 -17.95
N GLY A 58 -1.08 2.86 -18.26
CA GLY A 58 0.00 3.03 -17.29
C GLY A 58 0.05 4.42 -16.66
N ILE A 59 -0.29 5.48 -17.43
CA ILE A 59 -0.42 6.85 -16.89
C ILE A 59 -1.59 6.94 -15.91
N VAL A 60 -2.71 6.25 -16.18
CA VAL A 60 -3.86 6.19 -15.24
C VAL A 60 -3.44 5.57 -13.91
N PHE A 61 -2.73 4.44 -13.94
CA PHE A 61 -2.22 3.80 -12.73
C PHE A 61 -1.18 4.67 -12.00
N THR A 62 -0.32 5.34 -12.75
CA THR A 62 0.63 6.33 -12.19
C THR A 62 -0.11 7.43 -11.44
N ALA A 63 -1.12 8.02 -12.08
CA ALA A 63 -1.93 9.07 -11.45
C ALA A 63 -2.60 8.58 -10.16
N TYR A 64 -3.07 7.33 -10.15
CA TYR A 64 -3.59 6.70 -8.94
C TYR A 64 -2.56 6.71 -7.80
N VAL A 65 -1.36 6.18 -8.02
CA VAL A 65 -0.34 6.09 -6.97
C VAL A 65 0.10 7.48 -6.50
N VAL A 66 0.29 8.40 -7.43
CA VAL A 66 0.70 9.79 -7.13
C VAL A 66 -0.36 10.49 -6.30
N LEU A 67 -1.61 10.52 -6.76
CA LEU A 67 -2.70 11.23 -6.09
C LEU A 67 -3.04 10.61 -4.74
N MET A 68 -3.10 9.28 -4.65
CA MET A 68 -3.27 8.57 -3.38
C MET A 68 -2.18 8.99 -2.37
N THR A 69 -0.93 9.08 -2.82
CA THR A 69 0.20 9.37 -1.91
C THR A 69 0.23 10.84 -1.50
N VAL A 70 0.05 11.77 -2.45
CA VAL A 70 0.06 13.22 -2.18
C VAL A 70 -1.11 13.65 -1.31
N THR A 71 -2.27 13.04 -1.49
CA THR A 71 -3.48 13.35 -0.72
C THR A 71 -3.33 13.04 0.77
N GLN A 72 -2.47 12.10 1.15
CA GLN A 72 -2.33 11.69 2.57
C GLN A 72 -1.89 12.85 3.47
N PHE A 73 -1.03 13.76 2.98
CA PHE A 73 -0.55 14.89 3.78
C PHE A 73 -1.67 15.89 4.09
N PRO A 74 -2.38 16.49 3.11
CA PRO A 74 -3.48 17.42 3.39
C PRO A 74 -4.65 16.74 4.12
N ALA A 75 -4.91 15.46 3.84
CA ALA A 75 -5.93 14.68 4.54
C ALA A 75 -5.59 14.51 6.03
N GLY A 76 -4.33 14.21 6.35
CA GLY A 76 -3.85 14.10 7.72
C GLY A 76 -4.00 15.42 8.48
N TRP A 77 -3.57 16.52 7.88
CA TRP A 77 -3.69 17.85 8.46
C TRP A 77 -5.15 18.26 8.74
N TYR A 78 -6.05 18.02 7.77
CA TYR A 78 -7.49 18.31 7.94
C TYR A 78 -8.10 17.44 9.05
N ARG A 79 -7.80 16.13 9.00
CA ARG A 79 -8.30 15.14 9.95
C ARG A 79 -7.92 15.47 11.40
N ASP A 80 -6.69 15.93 11.64
CA ASP A 80 -6.21 16.26 12.97
C ASP A 80 -6.90 17.50 13.57
N ARG A 81 -7.41 18.39 12.71
CA ARG A 81 -8.17 19.59 13.14
C ARG A 81 -9.67 19.36 13.28
N TYR A 82 -10.27 18.59 12.38
CA TYR A 82 -11.72 18.53 12.24
C TYR A 82 -12.30 17.14 12.48
N GLY A 83 -11.45 16.18 12.82
CA GLY A 83 -11.83 14.78 13.08
C GLY A 83 -12.05 13.95 11.81
N PRO A 84 -12.28 12.62 11.96
CA PRO A 84 -12.28 11.68 10.85
C PRO A 84 -13.58 11.64 10.04
N GLY A 85 -14.76 11.83 10.65
CA GLY A 85 -16.05 11.45 10.06
C GLY A 85 -16.39 12.15 8.74
N ARG A 86 -16.32 13.49 8.69
CA ARG A 86 -16.65 14.26 7.46
C ARG A 86 -15.69 13.94 6.33
N LEU A 87 -14.42 13.81 6.65
CA LEU A 87 -13.39 13.49 5.67
C LEU A 87 -13.55 12.06 5.14
N ALA A 88 -13.90 11.11 5.99
CA ALA A 88 -14.22 9.74 5.61
C ALA A 88 -15.47 9.66 4.72
N ALA A 89 -16.51 10.46 5.00
CA ALA A 89 -17.68 10.53 4.14
C ALA A 89 -17.35 11.08 2.74
N LEU A 90 -16.54 12.15 2.68
CA LEU A 90 -16.03 12.66 1.40
C LEU A 90 -15.24 11.60 0.65
N ALA A 91 -14.39 10.86 1.36
CA ALA A 91 -13.61 9.77 0.77
C ALA A 91 -14.48 8.67 0.15
N GLY A 92 -15.59 8.31 0.81
CA GLY A 92 -16.57 7.37 0.27
C GLY A 92 -17.19 7.84 -1.03
N LEU A 93 -17.60 9.12 -1.08
CA LEU A 93 -18.13 9.72 -2.31
C LEU A 93 -17.10 9.76 -3.44
N LEU A 94 -15.85 10.14 -3.14
CA LEU A 94 -14.78 10.20 -4.14
C LEU A 94 -14.36 8.80 -4.61
N ALA A 95 -14.12 7.87 -3.71
CA ALA A 95 -13.68 6.53 -4.07
C ALA A 95 -14.78 5.73 -4.76
N GLY A 96 -16.01 5.76 -4.23
CA GLY A 96 -17.15 5.11 -4.88
C GLY A 96 -17.50 5.76 -6.21
N GLY A 97 -17.63 7.09 -6.23
CA GLY A 97 -17.91 7.87 -7.44
C GLY A 97 -16.85 7.71 -8.52
N GLY A 98 -15.58 7.59 -8.14
CA GLY A 98 -14.48 7.30 -9.07
C GLY A 98 -14.68 5.97 -9.80
N TYR A 99 -14.96 4.88 -9.08
CA TYR A 99 -15.23 3.57 -9.72
C TYR A 99 -16.54 3.57 -10.55
N VAL A 100 -17.58 4.27 -10.08
CA VAL A 100 -18.80 4.48 -10.89
C VAL A 100 -18.47 5.24 -12.17
N GLY A 101 -17.64 6.28 -12.08
CA GLY A 101 -17.18 7.02 -13.25
C GLY A 101 -16.37 6.16 -14.22
N VAL A 102 -15.50 5.26 -13.70
CA VAL A 102 -14.78 4.26 -14.52
C VAL A 102 -15.77 3.35 -15.26
N ALA A 103 -16.80 2.85 -14.57
CA ALA A 103 -17.83 2.00 -15.16
C ALA A 103 -18.62 2.67 -16.32
N LEU A 104 -18.76 3.99 -16.26
CA LEU A 104 -19.49 4.79 -17.25
C LEU A 104 -18.57 5.43 -18.30
N SER A 105 -17.26 5.22 -18.22
CA SER A 105 -16.29 5.82 -19.15
C SER A 105 -16.36 5.18 -20.52
N THR A 106 -16.50 6.01 -21.55
CA THR A 106 -16.44 5.65 -22.97
C THR A 106 -15.20 6.19 -23.67
N GLU A 107 -14.45 7.05 -22.99
CA GLU A 107 -13.25 7.71 -23.49
C GLU A 107 -12.13 7.61 -22.46
N LEU A 108 -10.88 7.55 -22.90
CA LEU A 108 -9.70 7.44 -22.03
C LEU A 108 -9.59 8.59 -21.02
N TRP A 109 -9.92 9.83 -21.41
CA TRP A 109 -9.86 10.99 -20.50
C TRP A 109 -10.88 10.90 -19.36
N GLN A 110 -12.07 10.31 -19.61
CA GLN A 110 -13.09 10.09 -18.60
C GLN A 110 -12.60 9.05 -17.57
N LEU A 111 -12.01 7.95 -18.06
CA LEU A 111 -11.36 6.95 -17.22
C LEU A 111 -10.28 7.60 -16.35
N PHE A 112 -9.40 8.41 -16.95
CA PHE A 112 -8.31 9.08 -16.23
C PHE A 112 -8.84 9.97 -15.10
N ILE A 113 -9.80 10.86 -15.39
CA ILE A 113 -10.37 11.76 -14.38
C ILE A 113 -11.09 10.97 -13.28
N SER A 114 -11.89 9.97 -13.66
CA SER A 114 -12.66 9.16 -12.71
C SER A 114 -11.75 8.39 -11.76
N TYR A 115 -10.70 7.75 -12.30
CA TYR A 115 -9.73 7.01 -11.49
C TYR A 115 -8.89 7.95 -10.61
N ALA A 116 -8.50 9.12 -11.13
CA ALA A 116 -7.78 10.15 -10.39
C ALA A 116 -8.59 10.69 -9.20
N VAL A 117 -9.86 11.03 -9.41
CA VAL A 117 -10.77 11.49 -8.35
C VAL A 117 -10.94 10.40 -7.28
N GLY A 118 -11.16 9.16 -7.71
CA GLY A 118 -11.26 8.04 -6.78
C GLY A 118 -9.99 7.81 -5.97
N SER A 119 -8.82 8.03 -6.57
CA SER A 119 -7.51 7.89 -5.92
C SER A 119 -7.31 8.86 -4.76
N VAL A 120 -7.84 10.09 -4.89
CA VAL A 120 -7.90 11.06 -3.77
C VAL A 120 -8.73 10.48 -2.62
N GLY A 121 -9.88 9.89 -2.92
CA GLY A 121 -10.70 9.19 -1.93
C GLY A 121 -9.94 8.07 -1.21
N VAL A 122 -9.19 7.25 -1.94
CA VAL A 122 -8.36 6.18 -1.38
C VAL A 122 -7.27 6.73 -0.45
N GLY A 123 -6.59 7.81 -0.84
CA GLY A 123 -5.57 8.47 -0.01
C GLY A 123 -6.16 8.98 1.32
N ILE A 124 -7.36 9.55 1.27
CA ILE A 124 -8.09 9.98 2.47
C ILE A 124 -8.44 8.77 3.35
N VAL A 125 -9.03 7.70 2.79
CA VAL A 125 -9.38 6.48 3.54
C VAL A 125 -8.16 5.93 4.26
N TYR A 126 -7.04 5.81 3.54
CA TYR A 126 -5.80 5.29 4.12
C TYR A 126 -5.38 6.09 5.35
N THR A 127 -5.33 7.42 5.21
CA THR A 127 -4.93 8.32 6.29
C THR A 127 -5.88 8.29 7.47
N VAL A 128 -7.19 8.39 7.21
CA VAL A 128 -8.22 8.45 8.26
C VAL A 128 -8.28 7.13 9.03
N SER A 129 -8.28 6.00 8.33
CA SER A 129 -8.43 4.67 8.93
C SER A 129 -7.25 4.33 9.85
N VAL A 130 -6.01 4.49 9.35
CA VAL A 130 -4.80 4.16 10.11
C VAL A 130 -4.68 5.05 11.35
N ASN A 131 -4.81 6.37 11.17
CA ASN A 131 -4.61 7.30 12.28
C ASN A 131 -5.71 7.22 13.34
N THR A 132 -6.98 6.96 12.96
CA THR A 132 -8.06 6.79 13.94
C THR A 132 -7.87 5.51 14.76
N ALA A 133 -7.47 4.40 14.10
CA ALA A 133 -7.19 3.15 14.78
C ALA A 133 -6.06 3.31 15.83
N ILE A 134 -4.95 3.95 15.46
CA ILE A 134 -3.81 4.20 16.37
C ILE A 134 -4.25 5.01 17.60
N LYS A 135 -5.06 6.06 17.42
CA LYS A 135 -5.53 6.91 18.54
C LYS A 135 -6.35 6.13 19.58
N TRP A 136 -7.10 5.10 19.17
CA TRP A 136 -7.87 4.26 20.10
C TRP A 136 -7.05 3.16 20.78
N PHE A 137 -5.89 2.81 20.23
CA PHE A 137 -5.03 1.74 20.72
C PHE A 137 -3.59 2.21 20.97
N PRO A 138 -3.39 3.20 21.86
CA PRO A 138 -2.04 3.66 22.19
C PRO A 138 -1.19 2.55 22.83
N ASP A 139 -1.84 1.57 23.48
CA ASP A 139 -1.24 0.37 24.05
C ASP A 139 -0.77 -0.65 23.02
N ARG A 140 -1.26 -0.59 21.77
CA ARG A 140 -0.95 -1.56 20.70
C ARG A 140 -0.88 -0.92 19.29
N PRO A 141 -0.09 0.15 19.10
CA PRO A 141 -0.07 0.91 17.84
C PRO A 141 0.42 0.05 16.65
N GLY A 142 1.39 -0.84 16.88
CA GLY A 142 1.89 -1.75 15.85
C GLY A 142 0.84 -2.75 15.36
N LEU A 143 0.06 -3.33 16.28
CA LEU A 143 -1.02 -4.26 15.94
C LEU A 143 -2.10 -3.56 15.09
N THR A 144 -2.52 -2.36 15.47
CA THR A 144 -3.58 -1.64 14.77
C THR A 144 -3.15 -1.16 13.38
N THR A 145 -1.93 -0.66 13.27
CA THR A 145 -1.33 -0.32 11.97
C THR A 145 -1.18 -1.55 11.10
N GLY A 146 -0.74 -2.67 11.68
CA GLY A 146 -0.61 -3.96 11.00
C GLY A 146 -1.95 -4.46 10.45
N ILE A 147 -3.00 -4.49 11.27
CA ILE A 147 -4.35 -4.91 10.84
C ILE A 147 -4.90 -3.98 9.75
N GLY A 148 -4.78 -2.67 9.90
CA GLY A 148 -5.25 -1.71 8.91
C GLY A 148 -4.53 -1.87 7.58
N THR A 149 -3.20 -1.90 7.58
CA THR A 149 -2.40 -2.05 6.35
C THR A 149 -2.55 -3.43 5.73
N MET A 150 -2.73 -4.50 6.54
CA MET A 150 -3.06 -5.84 6.06
C MET A 150 -4.44 -5.86 5.38
N ALA A 151 -5.45 -5.18 5.94
CA ALA A 151 -6.78 -5.09 5.35
C ALA A 151 -6.73 -4.39 3.98
N PHE A 152 -5.94 -3.32 3.82
CA PHE A 152 -5.69 -2.73 2.52
C PHE A 152 -4.91 -3.69 1.59
N GLY A 153 -3.89 -4.36 2.10
CA GLY A 153 -3.13 -5.33 1.31
C GLY A 153 -3.95 -6.54 0.88
N GLY A 154 -4.80 -7.08 1.76
CA GLY A 154 -5.52 -8.34 1.53
C GLY A 154 -6.95 -8.21 1.03
N GLY A 155 -7.57 -7.03 1.22
CA GLY A 155 -9.00 -6.84 0.95
C GLY A 155 -9.44 -7.12 -0.49
N ALA A 156 -8.61 -6.78 -1.47
CA ALA A 156 -8.92 -7.01 -2.88
C ALA A 156 -9.01 -8.50 -3.26
N ALA A 157 -8.43 -9.40 -2.47
CA ALA A 157 -8.53 -10.84 -2.74
C ALA A 157 -9.98 -11.35 -2.81
N LEU A 158 -10.90 -10.67 -2.12
CA LEU A 158 -12.32 -10.99 -2.16
C LEU A 158 -12.99 -10.56 -3.47
N PHE A 159 -12.47 -9.53 -4.13
CA PHE A 159 -13.08 -8.92 -5.31
C PHE A 159 -12.47 -9.43 -6.62
N ILE A 160 -11.19 -9.77 -6.64
CA ILE A 160 -10.47 -10.18 -7.86
C ILE A 160 -11.12 -11.37 -8.56
N PRO A 161 -11.47 -12.49 -7.87
CA PRO A 161 -12.09 -13.62 -8.55
C PRO A 161 -13.44 -13.27 -9.17
N PHE A 162 -14.22 -12.41 -8.49
CA PHE A 162 -15.51 -11.93 -9.00
C PHE A 162 -15.32 -11.06 -10.24
N VAL A 163 -14.41 -10.09 -10.20
CA VAL A 163 -14.11 -9.23 -11.36
C VAL A 163 -13.60 -10.06 -12.54
N ARG A 164 -12.71 -11.02 -12.30
CA ARG A 164 -12.17 -11.90 -13.35
C ARG A 164 -13.18 -12.89 -13.94
N ALA A 165 -14.24 -13.22 -13.19
CA ALA A 165 -15.31 -14.07 -13.70
C ALA A 165 -16.26 -13.34 -14.68
N TYR A 166 -16.26 -12.00 -14.65
CA TYR A 166 -17.16 -11.13 -15.42
C TYR A 166 -16.39 -10.00 -16.11
N ASP A 167 -15.19 -10.27 -16.60
CA ASP A 167 -14.32 -9.28 -17.25
C ASP A 167 -14.59 -9.10 -18.76
N ALA A 168 -15.60 -9.78 -19.30
CA ALA A 168 -16.04 -9.58 -20.68
C ALA A 168 -16.50 -8.12 -20.88
N PRO A 169 -16.23 -7.50 -22.06
CA PRO A 169 -16.53 -6.10 -22.33
C PRO A 169 -17.99 -5.68 -22.04
N GLU A 170 -18.94 -6.57 -22.26
CA GLU A 170 -20.37 -6.31 -22.01
C GLU A 170 -20.73 -6.34 -20.52
N GLN A 171 -20.00 -7.08 -19.71
CA GLN A 171 -20.28 -7.31 -18.29
C GLN A 171 -19.46 -6.41 -17.36
N LEU A 172 -18.24 -6.07 -17.77
CA LEU A 172 -17.28 -5.30 -16.97
C LEU A 172 -17.87 -3.98 -16.45
N PRO A 173 -18.57 -3.14 -17.23
CA PRO A 173 -19.16 -1.90 -16.72
C PRO A 173 -20.11 -2.14 -15.55
N THR A 174 -20.93 -3.20 -15.61
CA THR A 174 -21.87 -3.55 -14.54
C THR A 174 -21.10 -3.97 -13.27
N VAL A 175 -20.06 -4.77 -13.41
CA VAL A 175 -19.21 -5.21 -12.28
C VAL A 175 -18.52 -4.03 -11.62
N LEU A 176 -17.96 -3.11 -12.41
CA LEU A 176 -17.30 -1.91 -11.89
C LEU A 176 -18.29 -0.96 -11.23
N LEU A 177 -19.51 -0.85 -11.75
CA LEU A 177 -20.59 -0.07 -11.14
C LEU A 177 -20.97 -0.64 -9.77
N VAL A 178 -21.20 -1.95 -9.67
CA VAL A 178 -21.50 -2.63 -8.40
C VAL A 178 -20.36 -2.44 -7.41
N LEU A 179 -19.12 -2.59 -7.85
CA LEU A 179 -17.95 -2.42 -7.01
C LEU A 179 -17.83 -0.96 -6.52
N GLY A 180 -18.08 0.02 -7.40
CA GLY A 180 -18.10 1.44 -7.04
C GLY A 180 -19.15 1.78 -5.99
N ILE A 181 -20.38 1.25 -6.14
CA ILE A 181 -21.45 1.41 -5.15
C ILE A 181 -21.06 0.77 -3.83
N LEU A 182 -20.51 -0.45 -3.85
CA LEU A 182 -20.07 -1.17 -2.65
C LEU A 182 -18.97 -0.41 -1.90
N ILE A 183 -17.96 0.09 -2.62
CA ILE A 183 -16.88 0.93 -2.07
C ILE A 183 -17.49 2.20 -1.45
N GLY A 184 -18.28 2.93 -2.20
CA GLY A 184 -18.85 4.20 -1.75
C GLY A 184 -19.74 4.05 -0.53
N VAL A 185 -20.71 3.15 -0.59
CA VAL A 185 -21.66 2.89 0.51
C VAL A 185 -20.95 2.33 1.73
N GLY A 186 -20.04 1.37 1.53
CA GLY A 186 -19.31 0.76 2.65
C GLY A 186 -18.41 1.75 3.39
N ILE A 187 -17.70 2.64 2.66
CA ILE A 187 -16.89 3.70 3.27
C ILE A 187 -17.79 4.75 3.95
N LEU A 188 -18.93 5.11 3.35
CA LEU A 188 -19.90 6.02 3.97
C LEU A 188 -20.45 5.44 5.27
N ILE A 189 -20.81 4.17 5.32
CA ILE A 189 -21.22 3.50 6.56
C ILE A 189 -20.09 3.54 7.60
N GLY A 190 -18.86 3.24 7.18
CA GLY A 190 -17.67 3.32 8.03
C GLY A 190 -17.46 4.72 8.61
N SER A 191 -17.77 5.78 7.87
CA SER A 191 -17.62 7.18 8.30
C SER A 191 -18.51 7.54 9.49
N PHE A 192 -19.67 6.93 9.64
CA PHE A 192 -20.55 7.11 10.80
C PHE A 192 -20.05 6.37 12.06
N VAL A 193 -19.22 5.35 11.86
CA VAL A 193 -18.64 4.55 12.95
C VAL A 193 -17.35 5.19 13.47
N LEU A 194 -16.51 5.71 12.57
CA LEU A 194 -15.19 6.26 12.90
C LEU A 194 -15.33 7.58 13.68
N ARG A 195 -14.73 7.60 14.88
CA ARG A 195 -14.67 8.77 15.77
C ARG A 195 -13.31 8.82 16.44
N ASP A 196 -12.80 10.01 16.68
CA ASP A 196 -11.62 10.19 17.52
C ASP A 196 -11.95 9.97 19.01
N PRO A 197 -11.01 9.47 19.81
CA PRO A 197 -11.15 9.49 21.25
C PRO A 197 -11.12 10.95 21.76
N PRO A 198 -11.79 11.25 22.90
CA PRO A 198 -11.76 12.59 23.47
C PRO A 198 -10.35 12.99 23.93
N ASP A 199 -10.05 14.30 23.97
CA ASP A 199 -8.72 14.85 24.31
C ASP A 199 -8.12 14.32 25.62
N ARG A 200 -8.98 13.91 26.55
CA ARG A 200 -8.56 13.33 27.82
C ARG A 200 -8.08 11.88 27.74
N TRP A 201 -8.22 11.24 26.57
CA TRP A 201 -7.86 9.83 26.36
C TRP A 201 -6.37 9.56 26.61
N HIS A 202 -5.51 10.47 26.18
CA HIS A 202 -4.06 10.37 26.29
C HIS A 202 -3.46 10.97 27.57
N ARG A 203 -4.22 11.73 28.37
CA ARG A 203 -3.70 12.42 29.56
C ARG A 203 -3.15 11.53 30.68
N GLY A 204 -3.28 10.23 30.58
CA GLY A 204 -2.71 9.26 31.53
C GLY A 204 -1.29 8.79 31.18
N GLU A 205 -0.83 9.04 29.96
CA GLU A 205 0.44 8.51 29.42
C GLU A 205 1.56 9.55 29.48
N GLU A 206 1.27 10.85 29.44
CA GLU A 206 2.26 11.92 29.54
C GLU A 206 3.03 11.95 30.89
N ARG A 207 2.60 11.15 31.86
CA ARG A 207 3.23 11.07 33.19
C ARG A 207 4.21 9.90 33.39
N THR A 208 4.37 9.02 32.42
CA THR A 208 5.23 7.81 32.54
C THR A 208 6.50 7.85 31.73
N ASP A 209 6.75 8.90 30.94
CA ASP A 209 8.05 9.08 30.23
C ASP A 209 9.17 9.64 31.14
N GLY A 210 9.06 9.43 32.44
CA GLY A 210 10.13 9.62 33.41
C GLY A 210 11.00 8.37 33.58
N GLY A 211 11.37 7.70 32.52
CA GLY A 211 12.15 6.48 32.58
C GLY A 211 13.35 6.47 31.66
N SER A 212 14.54 6.56 32.27
CA SER A 212 15.90 6.36 31.77
C SER A 212 16.49 7.44 30.86
N GLU A 213 17.37 8.25 31.43
CA GLU A 213 18.44 9.03 30.80
C GLU A 213 19.49 8.11 30.10
N GLY A 214 19.06 7.04 29.44
CA GLY A 214 19.91 6.17 28.65
C GLY A 214 19.92 6.65 27.20
N GLN A 215 21.02 7.30 26.80
CA GLN A 215 21.36 7.68 25.42
C GLN A 215 20.19 8.32 24.65
N ARG A 216 20.04 9.64 24.78
CA ARG A 216 19.22 10.44 23.84
C ARG A 216 19.83 10.28 22.44
N ALA A 217 19.35 9.32 21.67
CA ALA A 217 19.65 9.27 20.25
C ALA A 217 19.36 10.66 19.65
N LYS A 218 20.30 11.18 18.85
CA LYS A 218 20.16 12.50 18.21
C LYS A 218 18.84 12.52 17.43
N GLN A 219 18.01 13.51 17.73
CA GLN A 219 16.73 13.70 17.03
C GLN A 219 16.97 14.53 15.80
N TYR A 220 16.90 13.91 14.63
CA TYR A 220 17.14 14.59 13.35
C TYR A 220 15.87 15.28 12.87
N HIS A 221 15.99 16.56 12.52
CA HIS A 221 15.01 17.25 11.71
C HIS A 221 15.11 16.76 10.27
N TRP A 222 14.00 16.79 9.49
CA TRP A 222 14.00 16.31 8.11
C TRP A 222 15.08 16.96 7.22
N ARG A 223 15.43 18.25 7.46
CA ARG A 223 16.50 18.96 6.75
C ARG A 223 17.91 18.44 7.08
N GLU A 224 18.10 17.88 8.25
CA GLU A 224 19.36 17.24 8.64
C GLU A 224 19.42 15.84 8.06
N MET A 225 18.27 15.10 8.12
CA MET A 225 18.15 13.76 7.58
C MET A 225 18.51 13.70 6.08
N ILE A 226 18.00 14.61 5.25
CA ILE A 226 18.29 14.63 3.79
C ILE A 226 19.75 14.92 3.46
N ARG A 227 20.54 15.40 4.41
CA ARG A 227 21.99 15.64 4.23
C ARG A 227 22.82 14.40 4.51
N THR A 228 22.24 13.36 5.10
CA THR A 228 22.91 12.08 5.37
C THR A 228 22.89 11.19 4.14
N TRP A 229 23.98 10.45 3.90
CA TRP A 229 24.03 9.48 2.80
C TRP A 229 23.04 8.32 3.03
N GLN A 230 22.77 7.97 4.29
CA GLN A 230 21.80 6.94 4.66
C GLN A 230 20.41 7.24 4.14
N PHE A 231 19.99 8.52 4.20
CA PHE A 231 18.69 8.91 3.65
C PHE A 231 18.59 8.59 2.17
N TRP A 232 19.61 8.89 1.38
CA TRP A 232 19.58 8.66 -0.07
C TRP A 232 19.62 7.18 -0.43
N VAL A 233 20.34 6.37 0.36
CA VAL A 233 20.30 4.90 0.22
C VAL A 233 18.90 4.36 0.55
N LEU A 234 18.31 4.77 1.68
CA LEU A 234 16.95 4.40 2.04
C LEU A 234 15.93 4.83 0.99
N TYR A 235 16.07 6.05 0.49
CA TYR A 235 15.19 6.58 -0.55
C TYR A 235 15.29 5.78 -1.85
N PHE A 236 16.51 5.51 -2.31
CA PHE A 236 16.76 4.66 -3.48
C PHE A 236 16.17 3.26 -3.29
N MET A 237 16.40 2.64 -2.14
CA MET A 237 15.84 1.33 -1.82
C MET A 237 14.32 1.35 -1.88
N PHE A 238 13.69 2.36 -1.27
CA PHE A 238 12.24 2.49 -1.26
C PHE A 238 11.67 2.68 -2.67
N VAL A 239 12.28 3.53 -3.48
CA VAL A 239 11.90 3.74 -4.90
C VAL A 239 12.01 2.43 -5.68
N SER A 240 13.16 1.76 -5.60
CA SER A 240 13.47 0.57 -6.38
C SER A 240 12.57 -0.61 -6.03
N VAL A 241 12.33 -0.86 -4.75
CA VAL A 241 11.43 -1.92 -4.30
C VAL A 241 9.97 -1.58 -4.62
N SER A 242 9.57 -0.31 -4.47
CA SER A 242 8.24 0.14 -4.89
C SER A 242 8.03 -0.02 -6.39
N ALA A 243 9.04 0.26 -7.21
CA ALA A 243 9.00 0.08 -8.65
C ALA A 243 8.73 -1.39 -9.03
N ALA A 244 9.49 -2.33 -8.47
CA ALA A 244 9.31 -3.75 -8.72
C ALA A 244 7.92 -4.26 -8.30
N GLY A 245 7.49 -3.95 -7.08
CA GLY A 245 6.23 -4.46 -6.57
C GLY A 245 4.99 -3.81 -7.21
N LEU A 246 5.03 -2.51 -7.54
CA LEU A 246 3.94 -1.85 -8.25
C LEU A 246 3.87 -2.29 -9.71
N MET A 247 5.00 -2.60 -10.36
CA MET A 247 5.02 -3.25 -11.67
C MET A 247 4.27 -4.59 -11.63
N ILE A 248 4.64 -5.48 -10.71
CA ILE A 248 3.95 -6.78 -10.56
C ILE A 248 2.46 -6.54 -10.28
N THR A 249 2.13 -5.66 -9.34
CA THR A 249 0.74 -5.38 -8.96
C THR A 249 -0.09 -4.86 -10.14
N ALA A 250 0.48 -4.01 -10.98
CA ALA A 250 -0.21 -3.43 -12.12
C ALA A 250 -0.32 -4.38 -13.33
N ARG A 251 0.67 -5.25 -13.55
CA ARG A 251 0.85 -5.94 -14.84
C ARG A 251 0.77 -7.47 -14.78
N ILE A 252 0.58 -8.06 -13.60
CA ILE A 252 0.70 -9.53 -13.44
C ILE A 252 -0.28 -10.30 -14.32
N VAL A 253 -1.51 -9.82 -14.49
CA VAL A 253 -2.51 -10.51 -15.31
C VAL A 253 -2.07 -10.54 -16.78
N LEU A 254 -1.76 -9.37 -17.34
CA LEU A 254 -1.32 -9.26 -18.74
C LEU A 254 -0.01 -10.02 -18.99
N PHE A 255 0.92 -10.01 -18.02
CA PHE A 255 2.15 -10.79 -18.15
C PHE A 255 1.88 -12.29 -18.10
N THR A 256 0.97 -12.76 -17.27
CA THR A 256 0.56 -14.17 -17.19
C THR A 256 -0.08 -14.61 -18.51
N GLU A 257 -0.93 -13.77 -19.07
CA GLU A 257 -1.60 -14.02 -20.37
C GLU A 257 -0.60 -13.97 -21.53
N HIS A 258 0.37 -13.06 -21.52
CA HIS A 258 1.48 -13.00 -22.48
C HIS A 258 2.30 -14.30 -22.50
N LEU A 259 2.52 -14.92 -21.34
CA LEU A 259 3.21 -16.21 -21.20
C LEU A 259 2.33 -17.41 -21.60
N ALA A 260 1.15 -17.17 -22.17
CA ALA A 260 0.18 -18.19 -22.60
C ALA A 260 -0.31 -19.11 -21.48
N PHE A 261 -0.26 -18.69 -20.21
CA PHE A 261 -0.92 -19.40 -19.14
C PHE A 261 -2.44 -19.22 -19.21
N THR A 262 -3.17 -20.16 -18.61
CA THR A 262 -4.64 -20.12 -18.59
C THR A 262 -5.19 -18.92 -17.78
N ALA A 263 -6.41 -18.48 -18.10
CA ALA A 263 -7.11 -17.44 -17.35
C ALA A 263 -7.22 -17.75 -15.84
N LEU A 264 -7.34 -19.05 -15.48
CA LEU A 264 -7.31 -19.48 -14.09
C LEU A 264 -6.00 -19.13 -13.40
N VAL A 265 -4.85 -19.36 -14.06
CA VAL A 265 -3.51 -19.03 -13.52
C VAL A 265 -3.38 -17.52 -13.35
N ALA A 266 -3.84 -16.72 -14.30
CA ALA A 266 -3.85 -15.26 -14.21
C ALA A 266 -4.72 -14.77 -13.02
N THR A 267 -5.90 -15.37 -12.85
CA THR A 267 -6.79 -15.05 -11.72
C THR A 267 -6.16 -15.41 -10.37
N VAL A 268 -5.54 -16.59 -10.27
CA VAL A 268 -4.84 -17.01 -9.04
C VAL A 268 -3.65 -16.10 -8.78
N ALA A 269 -2.83 -15.79 -9.79
CA ALA A 269 -1.71 -14.87 -9.65
C ALA A 269 -2.17 -13.50 -9.11
N ALA A 270 -3.23 -12.91 -9.67
CA ALA A 270 -3.77 -11.65 -9.19
C ALA A 270 -4.34 -11.75 -7.77
N THR A 271 -5.03 -12.84 -7.43
CA THR A 271 -5.68 -13.03 -6.12
C THR A 271 -4.67 -13.24 -4.99
N VAL A 272 -3.54 -13.90 -5.25
CA VAL A 272 -2.52 -14.12 -4.22
C VAL A 272 -1.71 -12.87 -3.91
N LEU A 273 -1.66 -11.86 -4.79
CA LEU A 273 -0.92 -10.62 -4.56
C LEU A 273 -1.35 -9.91 -3.25
N PRO A 274 -2.63 -9.55 -3.08
CA PRO A 274 -3.07 -8.87 -1.88
C PRO A 274 -2.90 -9.71 -0.62
N ILE A 275 -3.09 -11.03 -0.70
CA ILE A 275 -2.90 -11.95 0.43
C ILE A 275 -1.42 -11.97 0.84
N ALA A 276 -0.51 -12.22 -0.11
CA ALA A 276 0.94 -12.21 0.13
C ALA A 276 1.41 -10.86 0.67
N SER A 277 0.90 -9.76 0.11
CA SER A 277 1.21 -8.40 0.57
C SER A 277 0.78 -8.16 2.03
N GLY A 278 -0.41 -8.60 2.40
CA GLY A 278 -0.90 -8.48 3.77
C GLY A 278 -0.06 -9.27 4.78
N LEU A 279 0.21 -10.53 4.46
CA LEU A 279 1.01 -11.43 5.30
C LEU A 279 2.46 -10.98 5.41
N GLY A 280 3.06 -10.51 4.32
CA GLY A 280 4.45 -10.03 4.29
C GLY A 280 4.69 -8.87 5.26
N ARG A 281 3.78 -7.88 5.30
CA ARG A 281 3.84 -6.76 6.25
C ARG A 281 3.83 -7.22 7.70
N LEU A 282 2.96 -8.17 8.01
CA LEU A 282 2.79 -8.66 9.37
C LEU A 282 3.98 -9.52 9.81
N LEU A 283 4.31 -10.54 9.01
CA LEU A 283 5.31 -11.54 9.41
C LEU A 283 6.74 -10.99 9.35
N VAL A 284 7.09 -10.23 8.31
CA VAL A 284 8.44 -9.64 8.23
C VAL A 284 8.60 -8.52 9.26
N GLY A 285 7.55 -7.74 9.54
CA GLY A 285 7.55 -6.80 10.66
C GLY A 285 7.85 -7.48 11.99
N TRP A 286 7.18 -8.60 12.28
CA TRP A 286 7.42 -9.39 13.49
C TRP A 286 8.85 -9.97 13.58
N VAL A 287 9.43 -10.40 12.45
CA VAL A 287 10.83 -10.87 12.38
C VAL A 287 11.78 -9.70 12.64
N SER A 288 11.51 -8.54 12.07
CA SER A 288 12.39 -7.36 12.19
C SER A 288 12.49 -6.81 13.62
N ASP A 289 11.52 -7.11 14.49
CA ASP A 289 11.58 -6.75 15.89
C ASP A 289 12.60 -7.62 16.70
N ARG A 290 13.11 -8.71 16.09
CA ARG A 290 14.01 -9.68 16.72
C ARG A 290 15.40 -9.74 16.09
N MET A 291 15.58 -9.14 14.93
CA MET A 291 16.82 -9.17 14.15
C MET A 291 17.22 -7.76 13.75
N ALA A 292 18.48 -7.55 13.39
CA ALA A 292 18.95 -6.29 12.84
C ALA A 292 18.13 -5.94 11.57
N ARG A 293 17.44 -4.79 11.59
CA ARG A 293 16.49 -4.38 10.56
C ARG A 293 17.13 -4.26 9.19
N GLU A 294 18.37 -3.82 9.12
CA GLU A 294 19.14 -3.71 7.88
C GLU A 294 19.29 -5.06 7.19
N HIS A 295 19.61 -6.11 7.96
CA HIS A 295 19.73 -7.46 7.41
C HIS A 295 18.37 -8.00 6.94
N VAL A 296 17.30 -7.76 7.71
CA VAL A 296 15.94 -8.17 7.32
C VAL A 296 15.53 -7.46 6.04
N MET A 297 15.84 -6.15 5.89
CA MET A 297 15.60 -5.38 4.66
C MET A 297 16.39 -5.93 3.48
N ALA A 298 17.70 -6.16 3.67
CA ALA A 298 18.56 -6.70 2.62
C ALA A 298 18.05 -8.05 2.11
N VAL A 299 17.78 -9.00 3.02
CA VAL A 299 17.24 -10.31 2.68
C VAL A 299 15.88 -10.19 2.00
N SER A 300 14.97 -9.36 2.54
CA SER A 300 13.63 -9.19 1.98
C SER A 300 13.69 -8.66 0.54
N PHE A 301 14.50 -7.64 0.29
CA PHE A 301 14.53 -7.00 -1.04
C PHE A 301 15.33 -7.83 -2.05
N LEU A 302 16.39 -8.53 -1.63
CA LEU A 302 17.03 -9.54 -2.46
C LEU A 302 16.05 -10.64 -2.85
N THR A 303 15.30 -11.18 -1.88
CA THR A 303 14.34 -12.24 -2.14
C THR A 303 13.18 -11.74 -3.02
N CYS A 304 12.72 -10.49 -2.85
CA CYS A 304 11.75 -9.85 -3.75
C CYS A 304 12.28 -9.80 -5.19
N GLY A 305 13.50 -9.32 -5.38
CA GLY A 305 14.12 -9.22 -6.70
C GLY A 305 14.34 -10.59 -7.35
N LEU A 306 14.91 -11.55 -6.62
CA LEU A 306 15.09 -12.93 -7.09
C LEU A 306 13.75 -13.60 -7.40
N GLY A 307 12.72 -13.37 -6.58
CA GLY A 307 11.37 -13.82 -6.85
C GLY A 307 10.80 -13.23 -8.13
N THR A 308 11.04 -11.94 -8.39
CA THR A 308 10.62 -11.28 -9.64
C THR A 308 11.34 -11.85 -10.86
N LEU A 309 12.64 -12.14 -10.76
CA LEU A 309 13.38 -12.83 -11.82
C LEU A 309 12.90 -14.27 -12.02
N ALA A 310 12.56 -14.97 -10.94
CA ALA A 310 12.00 -16.31 -10.98
C ALA A 310 10.61 -16.37 -11.64
N ILE A 311 9.80 -15.30 -11.52
CA ILE A 311 8.52 -15.16 -12.26
C ILE A 311 8.81 -15.28 -13.77
N VAL A 312 9.81 -14.57 -14.27
CA VAL A 312 10.22 -14.65 -15.70
C VAL A 312 10.74 -16.04 -16.03
N GLY A 313 11.68 -16.56 -15.24
CA GLY A 313 12.31 -17.86 -15.51
C GLY A 313 11.31 -19.02 -15.54
N PHE A 314 10.46 -19.15 -14.52
CA PHE A 314 9.43 -20.19 -14.47
C PHE A 314 8.33 -19.96 -15.51
N GLY A 315 8.04 -18.69 -15.81
CA GLY A 315 7.09 -18.34 -16.86
C GLY A 315 7.53 -18.83 -18.24
N LEU A 316 8.78 -18.57 -18.63
CA LEU A 316 9.33 -18.97 -19.91
C LEU A 316 9.39 -20.50 -20.12
N ILE A 317 9.58 -21.27 -19.07
CA ILE A 317 9.57 -22.74 -19.14
C ILE A 317 8.18 -23.35 -18.90
N GLY A 318 7.14 -22.54 -18.73
CA GLY A 318 5.76 -22.98 -18.53
C GLY A 318 5.49 -23.69 -17.19
N LEU A 319 6.36 -23.52 -16.17
CA LEU A 319 6.22 -24.19 -14.89
C LEU A 319 5.24 -23.41 -13.98
N THR A 320 3.93 -23.71 -14.11
CA THR A 320 2.83 -23.00 -13.43
C THR A 320 3.00 -22.88 -11.93
N ILE A 321 3.32 -23.98 -11.24
CA ILE A 321 3.48 -23.96 -9.76
C ILE A 321 4.66 -23.10 -9.36
N GLY A 322 5.81 -23.22 -10.03
CA GLY A 322 6.98 -22.40 -9.80
C GLY A 322 6.70 -20.92 -10.03
N TYR A 323 5.96 -20.59 -11.10
CA TYR A 323 5.52 -19.24 -11.41
C TYR A 323 4.67 -18.63 -10.28
N LEU A 324 3.63 -19.34 -9.81
CA LEU A 324 2.76 -18.86 -8.74
C LEU A 324 3.50 -18.70 -7.40
N ILE A 325 4.40 -19.63 -7.06
CA ILE A 325 5.25 -19.52 -5.87
C ILE A 325 6.16 -18.29 -5.98
N ALA A 326 6.77 -18.05 -7.14
CA ALA A 326 7.61 -16.89 -7.36
C ALA A 326 6.84 -15.58 -7.22
N VAL A 327 5.60 -15.50 -7.73
CA VAL A 327 4.68 -14.36 -7.53
C VAL A 327 4.43 -14.09 -6.05
N VAL A 328 4.09 -15.15 -5.28
CA VAL A 328 3.86 -15.03 -3.84
C VAL A 328 5.11 -14.52 -3.13
N ILE A 329 6.28 -15.11 -3.41
CA ILE A 329 7.55 -14.71 -2.78
C ILE A 329 7.88 -13.25 -3.11
N ALA A 330 7.81 -12.85 -4.38
CA ALA A 330 8.14 -11.50 -4.80
C ALA A 330 7.30 -10.46 -4.06
N VAL A 331 5.98 -10.67 -4.00
CA VAL A 331 5.05 -9.70 -3.41
C VAL A 331 5.04 -9.75 -1.88
N PHE A 332 5.22 -10.92 -1.28
CA PHE A 332 5.37 -11.06 0.16
C PHE A 332 6.55 -10.21 0.67
N PHE A 333 7.71 -10.35 0.05
CA PHE A 333 8.89 -9.61 0.45
C PHE A 333 8.90 -8.14 -0.02
N TRP A 334 8.27 -7.82 -1.16
CA TRP A 334 8.03 -6.43 -1.54
C TRP A 334 7.29 -5.65 -0.47
N SER A 335 6.23 -6.22 0.06
CA SER A 335 5.32 -5.51 0.96
C SER A 335 5.93 -5.22 2.32
N SER A 336 6.99 -5.92 2.70
CA SER A 336 7.72 -5.73 3.97
C SER A 336 8.27 -4.32 4.15
N GLN A 337 8.52 -3.59 3.05
CA GLN A 337 8.95 -2.19 3.10
C GLN A 337 8.03 -1.31 3.97
N PHE A 338 6.72 -1.57 3.95
CA PHE A 338 5.75 -0.75 4.69
C PHE A 338 5.80 -0.95 6.22
N SER A 339 6.45 -1.98 6.70
CA SER A 339 6.73 -2.21 8.12
C SER A 339 8.18 -1.93 8.51
N LEU A 340 9.13 -2.19 7.62
CA LEU A 340 10.57 -2.05 7.91
C LEU A 340 11.03 -0.58 7.91
N PHE A 341 10.67 0.20 6.88
CA PHE A 341 11.15 1.59 6.76
C PHE A 341 10.68 2.50 7.89
N PRO A 342 9.40 2.48 8.35
CA PRO A 342 8.98 3.32 9.48
C PRO A 342 9.82 3.07 10.73
N SER A 343 10.08 1.80 11.03
CA SER A 343 10.83 1.37 12.20
C SER A 343 12.31 1.77 12.10
N LEU A 344 12.92 1.56 10.93
CA LEU A 344 14.34 1.91 10.72
C LEU A 344 14.55 3.43 10.70
N VAL A 345 13.63 4.19 10.10
CA VAL A 345 13.69 5.66 10.14
C VAL A 345 13.60 6.20 11.57
N ALA A 346 12.72 5.62 12.39
CA ALA A 346 12.61 6.00 13.80
C ALA A 346 13.88 5.65 14.59
N GLU A 347 14.53 4.51 14.29
CA GLU A 347 15.78 4.09 14.91
C GLU A 347 16.96 4.96 14.51
N TYR A 348 17.12 5.30 13.22
CA TYR A 348 18.24 6.07 12.70
C TYR A 348 18.14 7.57 13.00
N TYR A 349 16.93 8.13 12.97
CA TYR A 349 16.72 9.58 13.00
C TYR A 349 15.94 10.08 14.20
N GLY A 350 15.55 9.16 15.11
CA GLY A 350 14.85 9.47 16.34
C GLY A 350 13.31 9.46 16.21
N ILE A 351 12.65 9.24 17.34
CA ILE A 351 11.20 9.02 17.42
C ILE A 351 10.41 10.32 17.32
N SER A 352 10.95 11.44 17.83
CA SER A 352 10.20 12.71 17.96
C SER A 352 9.70 13.28 16.62
N MET A 353 10.45 13.06 15.52
CA MET A 353 10.11 13.51 14.17
C MET A 353 9.96 12.34 13.18
N SER A 354 9.81 11.12 13.67
CA SER A 354 9.78 9.92 12.84
C SER A 354 8.67 9.94 11.78
N SER A 355 7.51 10.50 12.07
CA SER A 355 6.40 10.60 11.11
C SER A 355 6.75 11.51 9.91
N ALA A 356 7.33 12.68 10.15
CA ALA A 356 7.74 13.61 9.09
C ALA A 356 8.91 13.03 8.28
N ASN A 357 9.89 12.45 8.98
CA ASN A 357 11.05 11.81 8.36
C ASN A 357 10.65 10.61 7.50
N TYR A 358 9.76 9.76 7.99
CA TYR A 358 9.26 8.63 7.22
C TYR A 358 8.41 9.09 6.02
N ALA A 359 7.58 10.12 6.17
CA ALA A 359 6.79 10.64 5.05
C ALA A 359 7.67 11.06 3.86
N LEU A 360 8.86 11.62 4.14
CA LEU A 360 9.84 11.95 3.11
C LEU A 360 10.37 10.69 2.39
N VAL A 361 10.75 9.65 3.14
CA VAL A 361 11.17 8.37 2.55
C VAL A 361 10.02 7.73 1.77
N TYR A 362 8.81 7.75 2.33
CA TYR A 362 7.61 7.21 1.71
C TYR A 362 7.24 7.92 0.39
N SER A 363 7.64 9.18 0.20
CA SER A 363 7.45 9.88 -1.07
C SER A 363 8.11 9.14 -2.24
N GLY A 364 9.10 8.28 -1.98
CA GLY A 364 9.68 7.37 -2.96
C GLY A 364 8.66 6.46 -3.65
N LYS A 365 7.50 6.20 -3.01
CA LYS A 365 6.40 5.45 -3.63
C LYS A 365 5.86 6.13 -4.89
N LEU A 366 5.92 7.47 -4.96
CA LEU A 366 5.52 8.22 -6.15
C LEU A 366 6.32 7.75 -7.38
N TRP A 367 7.65 7.69 -7.24
CA TRP A 367 8.54 7.24 -8.30
C TRP A 367 8.36 5.76 -8.62
N GLY A 368 8.11 4.94 -7.59
CA GLY A 368 7.69 3.55 -7.78
C GLY A 368 6.40 3.44 -8.61
N GLY A 369 5.42 4.33 -8.38
CA GLY A 369 4.19 4.41 -9.16
C GLY A 369 4.41 4.88 -10.59
N VAL A 370 5.27 5.88 -10.79
CA VAL A 370 5.68 6.33 -12.14
C VAL A 370 6.31 5.17 -12.92
N PHE A 371 7.22 4.44 -12.27
CA PHE A 371 7.85 3.27 -12.88
C PHE A 371 6.81 2.17 -13.17
N GLY A 372 6.07 1.68 -12.16
CA GLY A 372 5.14 0.56 -12.27
C GLY A 372 3.97 0.82 -13.23
N GLY A 373 3.63 2.08 -13.47
CA GLY A 373 2.58 2.50 -14.40
C GLY A 373 3.14 2.91 -15.76
N ALA A 374 3.51 4.19 -15.90
CA ALA A 374 3.89 4.80 -17.19
C ALA A 374 5.17 4.21 -17.77
N VAL A 375 6.24 4.09 -16.97
CA VAL A 375 7.53 3.59 -17.46
C VAL A 375 7.43 2.13 -17.89
N VAL A 376 6.79 1.28 -17.10
CA VAL A 376 6.56 -0.13 -17.45
C VAL A 376 5.71 -0.25 -18.70
N GLY A 377 4.66 0.55 -18.85
CA GLY A 377 3.84 0.56 -20.06
C GLY A 377 4.65 0.88 -21.32
N TRP A 378 5.58 1.84 -21.23
CA TRP A 378 6.51 2.18 -22.31
C TRP A 378 7.58 1.10 -22.53
N LEU A 379 8.18 0.57 -21.46
CA LEU A 379 9.20 -0.48 -21.56
C LEU A 379 8.68 -1.75 -22.22
N VAL A 380 7.47 -2.18 -21.86
CA VAL A 380 6.84 -3.37 -22.47
C VAL A 380 6.76 -3.23 -24.00
N ILE A 381 6.41 -2.05 -24.49
CA ILE A 381 6.34 -1.77 -25.93
C ILE A 381 7.75 -1.71 -26.56
N SER A 382 8.74 -1.18 -25.83
CA SER A 382 10.08 -0.89 -26.36
C SER A 382 11.03 -2.08 -26.31
N ILE A 383 11.03 -2.85 -25.22
CA ILE A 383 12.00 -3.94 -24.96
C ILE A 383 11.32 -5.29 -24.64
N GLY A 384 9.98 -5.33 -24.62
CA GLY A 384 9.19 -6.55 -24.34
C GLY A 384 8.93 -6.79 -22.86
N TRP A 385 8.08 -7.77 -22.60
CA TRP A 385 7.57 -8.10 -21.25
C TRP A 385 8.67 -8.63 -20.32
N GLU A 386 9.44 -9.63 -20.81
CA GLU A 386 10.44 -10.34 -20.01
C GLU A 386 11.56 -9.39 -19.57
N ALA A 387 12.09 -8.61 -20.51
CA ALA A 387 13.14 -7.63 -20.21
C ALA A 387 12.66 -6.57 -19.22
N THR A 388 11.39 -6.14 -19.32
CA THR A 388 10.79 -5.19 -18.39
C THR A 388 10.72 -5.75 -16.97
N PHE A 389 10.30 -7.01 -16.81
CA PHE A 389 10.27 -7.67 -15.50
C PHE A 389 11.66 -7.94 -14.95
N VAL A 390 12.64 -8.23 -15.81
CA VAL A 390 14.06 -8.36 -15.40
C VAL A 390 14.59 -7.02 -14.88
N VAL A 391 14.27 -5.90 -15.52
CA VAL A 391 14.64 -4.56 -15.03
C VAL A 391 14.04 -4.31 -13.64
N GLY A 392 12.74 -4.58 -13.44
CA GLY A 392 12.08 -4.42 -12.15
C GLY A 392 12.69 -5.31 -11.06
N GLY A 393 12.94 -6.59 -11.37
CA GLY A 393 13.61 -7.52 -10.46
C GLY A 393 15.03 -7.09 -10.12
N GLY A 394 15.79 -6.60 -11.12
CA GLY A 394 17.13 -6.03 -10.95
C GLY A 394 17.16 -4.83 -9.99
N LEU A 395 16.19 -3.92 -10.10
CA LEU A 395 16.06 -2.79 -9.17
C LEU A 395 15.86 -3.27 -7.71
N ALA A 396 15.02 -4.27 -7.50
CA ALA A 396 14.82 -4.83 -6.15
C ALA A 396 16.07 -5.56 -5.62
N VAL A 397 16.81 -6.28 -6.47
CA VAL A 397 18.11 -6.89 -6.11
C VAL A 397 19.09 -5.80 -5.70
N LEU A 398 19.23 -4.72 -6.49
CA LEU A 398 20.12 -3.61 -6.16
C LEU A 398 19.72 -2.93 -4.84
N ALA A 399 18.42 -2.79 -4.57
CA ALA A 399 17.94 -2.30 -3.29
C ALA A 399 18.33 -3.22 -2.12
N GLY A 400 18.24 -4.54 -2.31
CA GLY A 400 18.66 -5.51 -1.31
C GLY A 400 20.16 -5.45 -1.03
N LEU A 401 21.00 -5.33 -2.08
CA LEU A 401 22.45 -5.13 -1.94
C LEU A 401 22.78 -3.80 -1.24
N ALA A 402 22.05 -2.72 -1.57
CA ALA A 402 22.21 -1.44 -0.90
C ALA A 402 21.87 -1.52 0.60
N GLY A 403 20.95 -2.40 1.01
CA GLY A 403 20.63 -2.66 2.41
C GLY A 403 21.82 -3.17 3.23
N LEU A 404 22.76 -3.89 2.61
CA LEU A 404 23.98 -4.37 3.26
C LEU A 404 24.99 -3.25 3.58
N LEU A 405 24.84 -2.09 2.94
CA LEU A 405 25.70 -0.92 3.17
C LEU A 405 25.18 -0.05 4.31
N LEU A 406 23.92 -0.24 4.74
CA LEU A 406 23.29 0.59 5.75
C LEU A 406 23.97 0.44 7.11
N ARG A 407 24.23 1.58 7.73
CA ARG A 407 24.72 1.72 9.11
C ARG A 407 24.06 2.94 9.74
N PRO A 408 23.78 2.91 11.06
CA PRO A 408 23.26 4.08 11.75
C PRO A 408 24.10 5.34 11.46
N PRO A 409 23.49 6.54 11.36
CA PRO A 409 24.24 7.77 11.24
C PRO A 409 25.17 7.94 12.43
N THR A 410 26.48 8.19 12.18
CA THR A 410 27.44 8.52 13.24
C THR A 410 27.13 9.91 13.77
N VAL A 411 27.15 10.06 15.07
CA VAL A 411 27.08 11.35 15.75
C VAL A 411 28.48 11.95 15.68
N ASP A 412 28.74 12.83 14.70
CA ASP A 412 29.90 13.73 14.72
C ASP A 412 29.61 14.95 15.56
#